data_ef113311f401b906303305032974f7b4
#
_entry.id   ef113311f401b906303305032974f7b4
#
_cell.length_a   1.000
_cell.length_b   1.000
_cell.length_c   1.000
_cell.angle_alpha   90.00
_cell.angle_beta   90.00
_cell.angle_gamma   90.00
#
_symmetry.space_group_name_H-M   'P 1'
#
loop_
_entity.id
_entity.type
_entity.pdbx_description
1 polymer ?
#
loop_
_entity_poly.entity_id
_entity_poly.type
_entity_poly.pdbx_seq_one_letter_code
_entity_poly.pdbx_strand_id
1 'polypeptide(L)'
;IDKMVDLLSSGEEGDMWLLTIWRNGKFFEVFTRGPLGGIFEFTRPEESQMIIELFQKRDIGQKEEYCIFEALRDVKRVVDVYDTTHSQVAVILPPIWLLQQKMWEPLLAILCVYLLTFSVNIFLFILAVILVALYFRKGQVTLRRSYGMFQDRQVWAIIAARSNKEAQEMCRNIDEKVNFIN
;
A
#
# COMPACT_ATOMS: atom_id res chain seq x y z
N ILE A 1 -14.07 -6.60 23.94
CA ILE A 1 -13.25 -7.40 23.00
C ILE A 1 -14.15 -8.40 22.28
N ASP A 2 -14.97 -9.17 22.98
CA ASP A 2 -15.84 -10.19 22.40
C ASP A 2 -16.77 -9.63 21.31
N LYS A 3 -17.43 -8.48 21.56
CA LYS A 3 -18.28 -7.81 20.57
C LYS A 3 -17.52 -7.37 19.32
N MET A 4 -16.25 -6.98 19.43
CA MET A 4 -15.44 -6.57 18.27
C MET A 4 -15.00 -7.80 17.47
N VAL A 5 -14.64 -8.89 18.13
CA VAL A 5 -14.33 -10.16 17.49
C VAL A 5 -15.56 -10.71 16.77
N ASP A 6 -16.73 -10.66 17.42
CA ASP A 6 -18.01 -11.08 16.81
C ASP A 6 -18.36 -10.24 15.58
N LEU A 7 -18.19 -8.92 15.64
CA LEU A 7 -18.40 -8.02 14.48
C LEU A 7 -17.44 -8.32 13.33
N LEU A 8 -16.16 -8.54 13.62
CA LEU A 8 -15.16 -8.86 12.59
C LEU A 8 -15.36 -10.27 12.00
N SER A 9 -15.94 -11.20 12.77
CA SER A 9 -16.24 -12.56 12.32
C SER A 9 -17.58 -12.67 11.59
N SER A 10 -18.53 -11.76 11.83
CA SER A 10 -19.86 -11.75 11.21
C SER A 10 -19.92 -11.04 9.86
N GLY A 11 -18.84 -10.38 9.42
CA GLY A 11 -18.73 -9.76 8.11
C GLY A 11 -18.79 -10.79 6.98
N GLU A 12 -19.33 -10.39 5.82
CA GLU A 12 -19.32 -11.25 4.63
C GLU A 12 -17.88 -11.52 4.16
N GLU A 13 -17.67 -12.68 3.55
CA GLU A 13 -16.36 -13.08 3.04
C GLU A 13 -15.86 -12.07 1.99
N GLY A 14 -14.93 -11.19 2.37
CA GLY A 14 -14.39 -10.12 1.52
C GLY A 14 -14.56 -8.71 2.05
N ASP A 15 -15.37 -8.48 3.07
CA ASP A 15 -15.52 -7.16 3.68
C ASP A 15 -14.21 -6.72 4.36
N MET A 16 -13.78 -5.51 4.02
CA MET A 16 -12.67 -4.85 4.70
C MET A 16 -13.19 -3.86 5.73
N TRP A 17 -12.68 -3.97 6.95
CA TRP A 17 -12.97 -3.07 8.05
C TRP A 17 -11.84 -2.06 8.22
N LEU A 18 -12.17 -0.78 8.33
CA LEU A 18 -11.23 0.25 8.73
C LEU A 18 -11.23 0.35 10.25
N LEU A 19 -10.10 0.04 10.87
CA LEU A 19 -9.92 0.11 12.32
C LEU A 19 -8.95 1.24 12.67
N THR A 20 -9.29 2.00 13.70
CA THR A 20 -8.39 2.96 14.32
C THR A 20 -7.79 2.34 15.58
N ILE A 21 -6.48 2.21 15.61
CA ILE A 21 -5.71 1.59 16.69
C ILE A 21 -4.93 2.66 17.44
N TRP A 22 -5.02 2.65 18.76
CA TRP A 22 -4.17 3.46 19.63
C TRP A 22 -2.93 2.67 20.04
N ARG A 23 -1.75 3.22 19.78
CA ARG A 23 -0.47 2.61 20.13
C ARG A 23 0.58 3.67 20.42
N ASN A 24 1.27 3.57 21.57
CA ASN A 24 2.35 4.48 21.97
C ASN A 24 1.98 5.97 21.88
N GLY A 25 0.77 6.33 22.33
CA GLY A 25 0.31 7.71 22.32
C GLY A 25 -0.15 8.24 20.96
N LYS A 26 -0.31 7.38 19.93
CA LYS A 26 -0.67 7.78 18.56
C LYS A 26 -1.75 6.87 18.00
N PHE A 27 -2.56 7.41 17.08
CA PHE A 27 -3.57 6.66 16.35
C PHE A 27 -3.03 6.20 15.01
N PHE A 28 -3.43 4.98 14.61
CA PHE A 28 -3.11 4.38 13.32
C PHE A 28 -4.38 3.81 12.71
N GLU A 29 -4.60 4.06 11.42
CA GLU A 29 -5.66 3.46 10.63
C GLU A 29 -5.13 2.22 9.90
N VAL A 30 -5.88 1.11 10.02
CA VAL A 30 -5.52 -0.17 9.40
C VAL A 30 -6.74 -0.82 8.79
N PHE A 31 -6.61 -1.35 7.59
CA PHE A 31 -7.62 -2.23 7.00
C PHE A 31 -7.41 -3.67 7.44
N THR A 32 -8.49 -4.34 7.85
CA THR A 32 -8.50 -5.77 8.15
C THR A 32 -9.66 -6.48 7.47
N ARG A 33 -9.45 -7.75 7.13
CA ARG A 33 -10.49 -8.64 6.59
C ARG A 33 -10.95 -9.68 7.59
N GLY A 34 -10.51 -9.61 8.83
CA GLY A 34 -10.82 -10.58 9.86
C GLY A 34 -10.20 -10.23 11.19
N PRO A 35 -10.18 -11.16 12.14
CA PRO A 35 -9.65 -10.94 13.47
C PRO A 35 -8.19 -10.50 13.42
N LEU A 36 -7.85 -9.45 14.16
CA LEU A 36 -6.47 -9.02 14.34
C LEU A 36 -5.76 -10.02 15.25
N GLY A 37 -4.69 -10.63 14.74
CA GLY A 37 -3.76 -11.36 15.60
C GLY A 37 -2.94 -10.36 16.40
N GLY A 38 -3.12 -10.33 17.73
CA GLY A 38 -2.38 -9.40 18.57
C GLY A 38 -2.72 -9.55 20.05
N ILE A 39 -1.91 -8.95 20.90
CA ILE A 39 -2.15 -8.82 22.34
C ILE A 39 -2.69 -7.40 22.55
N PHE A 40 -3.88 -7.31 23.15
CA PHE A 40 -4.48 -6.05 23.54
C PHE A 40 -4.26 -5.83 25.03
N GLU A 41 -3.78 -4.66 25.39
CA GLU A 41 -3.70 -4.23 26.80
C GLU A 41 -4.96 -3.44 27.17
N PHE A 42 -5.46 -3.70 28.37
CA PHE A 42 -6.53 -2.89 28.93
C PHE A 42 -5.96 -1.55 29.40
N THR A 43 -6.51 -0.45 28.89
CA THR A 43 -6.16 0.88 29.35
C THR A 43 -6.80 1.19 30.70
N ARG A 44 -6.13 2.01 31.52
CA ARG A 44 -6.72 2.53 32.76
C ARG A 44 -7.90 3.45 32.41
N PRO A 45 -8.90 3.59 33.31
CA PRO A 45 -10.07 4.44 33.04
C PRO A 45 -9.70 5.89 32.69
N GLU A 46 -8.70 6.47 33.33
CA GLU A 46 -8.22 7.82 33.09
C GLU A 46 -7.58 7.95 31.68
N GLU A 47 -6.78 6.96 31.30
CA GLU A 47 -6.17 6.88 29.95
C GLU A 47 -7.24 6.68 28.88
N SER A 48 -8.25 5.85 29.16
CA SER A 48 -9.38 5.65 28.24
C SER A 48 -10.14 6.94 27.98
N GLN A 49 -10.38 7.78 28.98
CA GLN A 49 -11.03 9.08 28.82
C GLN A 49 -10.21 10.02 27.95
N MET A 50 -8.90 10.10 28.20
CA MET A 50 -8.00 10.91 27.38
C MET A 50 -7.98 10.43 25.91
N ILE A 51 -7.95 9.13 25.67
CA ILE A 51 -8.00 8.57 24.31
C ILE A 51 -9.30 8.94 23.61
N ILE A 52 -10.44 8.84 24.31
CA ILE A 52 -11.76 9.21 23.76
C ILE A 52 -11.80 10.70 23.39
N GLU A 53 -11.29 11.59 24.24
CA GLU A 53 -11.24 13.03 23.96
C GLU A 53 -10.35 13.34 22.74
N LEU A 54 -9.21 12.68 22.64
CA LEU A 54 -8.31 12.83 21.49
C LEU A 54 -8.93 12.28 20.20
N PHE A 55 -9.63 11.15 20.30
CA PHE A 55 -10.32 10.54 19.17
C PHE A 55 -11.45 11.44 18.63
N GLN A 56 -12.24 12.04 19.53
CA GLN A 56 -13.35 12.95 19.16
C GLN A 56 -12.86 14.23 18.46
N LYS A 57 -11.63 14.65 18.71
CA LYS A 57 -11.02 15.84 18.07
C LYS A 57 -10.45 15.55 16.67
N ARG A 58 -10.37 14.27 16.28
CA ARG A 58 -9.86 13.89 14.95
C ARG A 58 -10.93 14.02 13.89
N ASP A 59 -10.53 14.50 12.74
CA ASP A 59 -11.29 14.40 11.51
C ASP A 59 -11.08 13.02 10.91
N ILE A 60 -12.07 12.14 11.12
CA ILE A 60 -12.08 10.79 10.56
C ILE A 60 -12.92 10.85 9.29
N GLY A 61 -12.25 10.66 8.14
CA GLY A 61 -12.91 10.59 6.85
C GLY A 61 -13.77 9.32 6.71
N GLN A 62 -14.54 9.25 5.62
CA GLN A 62 -15.27 8.06 5.26
C GLN A 62 -14.31 6.94 4.83
N LYS A 63 -14.71 5.67 5.02
CA LYS A 63 -13.90 4.49 4.66
C LYS A 63 -13.40 4.53 3.22
N GLU A 64 -14.20 5.06 2.32
CA GLU A 64 -13.96 5.17 0.87
C GLU A 64 -12.83 6.15 0.52
N GLU A 65 -12.51 7.07 1.43
CA GLU A 65 -11.42 8.04 1.26
C GLU A 65 -10.05 7.43 1.56
N TYR A 66 -10.03 6.29 2.23
CA TYR A 66 -8.78 5.64 2.63
C TYR A 66 -8.31 4.65 1.57
N CYS A 67 -7.04 4.73 1.22
CA CYS A 67 -6.33 3.78 0.38
C CYS A 67 -5.32 3.00 1.21
N ILE A 68 -4.96 1.82 0.72
CA ILE A 68 -3.91 1.01 1.33
C ILE A 68 -2.57 1.46 0.77
N PHE A 69 -1.67 1.90 1.64
CA PHE A 69 -0.29 2.22 1.32
C PHE A 69 0.63 1.13 1.83
N GLU A 70 1.58 0.72 1.00
CA GLU A 70 2.70 -0.11 1.42
C GLU A 70 3.95 0.75 1.59
N ALA A 71 4.65 0.55 2.69
CA ALA A 71 5.93 1.16 3.00
C ALA A 71 7.03 0.11 2.88
N LEU A 72 7.89 0.25 1.88
CA LEU A 72 9.09 -0.57 1.70
C LEU A 72 10.29 0.15 2.31
N ARG A 73 11.03 -0.54 3.17
CA ARG A 73 12.15 0.04 3.91
C ARG A 73 13.43 -0.73 3.64
N ASP A 74 14.53 -0.01 3.47
CA ASP A 74 15.88 -0.55 3.41
C ASP A 74 16.56 -0.59 4.80
N VAL A 75 17.75 -1.15 4.85
CA VAL A 75 18.58 -1.23 6.07
C VAL A 75 19.00 0.16 6.58
N LYS A 76 19.08 1.15 5.67
CA LYS A 76 19.48 2.55 5.99
C LYS A 76 18.29 3.40 6.44
N ARG A 77 17.11 2.80 6.65
CA ARG A 77 15.86 3.47 7.01
C ARG A 77 15.31 4.41 5.94
N VAL A 78 15.66 4.19 4.70
CA VAL A 78 15.04 4.87 3.57
C VAL A 78 13.78 4.13 3.20
N VAL A 79 12.66 4.85 3.17
CA VAL A 79 11.33 4.27 2.95
C VAL A 79 10.72 4.79 1.66
N ASP A 80 10.22 3.86 0.86
CA ASP A 80 9.37 4.13 -0.30
C ASP A 80 7.92 3.83 0.08
N VAL A 81 7.08 4.85 0.11
CA VAL A 81 5.64 4.74 0.41
C VAL A 81 4.85 4.88 -0.87
N TYR A 82 4.03 3.90 -1.18
CA TYR A 82 3.23 3.93 -2.38
C TYR A 82 1.82 3.39 -2.17
N ASP A 83 0.90 3.93 -2.94
CA ASP A 83 -0.47 3.49 -3.02
C ASP A 83 -0.55 2.12 -3.75
N THR A 84 -1.33 1.20 -3.19
CA THR A 84 -1.59 -0.12 -3.78
C THR A 84 -2.81 -0.13 -4.69
N THR A 85 -3.49 1.00 -4.90
CA THR A 85 -4.61 1.08 -5.83
C THR A 85 -4.18 0.83 -7.26
N HIS A 86 -5.07 0.21 -8.02
CA HIS A 86 -4.77 -0.15 -9.41
C HIS A 86 -4.78 1.10 -10.31
N SER A 87 -3.62 1.40 -10.91
CA SER A 87 -3.49 2.47 -11.87
C SER A 87 -3.97 2.04 -13.25
N GLN A 88 -4.93 2.78 -13.82
CA GLN A 88 -5.36 2.55 -15.21
C GLN A 88 -4.24 2.83 -16.22
N VAL A 89 -3.35 3.78 -15.90
CA VAL A 89 -2.19 4.12 -16.74
C VAL A 89 -1.26 2.90 -16.88
N ALA A 90 -1.10 2.10 -15.82
CA ALA A 90 -0.30 0.88 -15.88
C ALA A 90 -0.85 -0.16 -16.87
N VAL A 91 -2.15 -0.17 -17.10
CA VAL A 91 -2.81 -1.12 -18.02
C VAL A 91 -2.77 -0.62 -19.46
N ILE A 92 -3.05 0.68 -19.69
CA ILE A 92 -3.16 1.26 -21.04
C ILE A 92 -1.77 1.54 -21.63
N LEU A 93 -0.87 2.08 -20.80
CA LEU A 93 0.47 2.51 -21.21
C LEU A 93 1.53 2.06 -20.21
N PRO A 94 1.81 0.74 -20.12
CA PRO A 94 2.76 0.17 -19.15
C PRO A 94 4.14 0.85 -19.14
N PRO A 95 4.76 1.21 -20.30
CA PRO A 95 6.04 1.89 -20.30
C PRO A 95 6.02 3.26 -19.62
N ILE A 96 4.94 4.03 -19.81
CA ILE A 96 4.80 5.36 -19.18
C ILE A 96 4.63 5.21 -17.67
N TRP A 97 3.84 4.24 -17.22
CA TRP A 97 3.69 3.95 -15.80
C TRP A 97 5.01 3.54 -15.15
N LEU A 98 5.79 2.66 -15.79
CA LEU A 98 7.11 2.26 -15.30
C LEU A 98 8.08 3.44 -15.21
N LEU A 99 8.03 4.35 -16.17
CA LEU A 99 8.83 5.59 -16.15
C LEU A 99 8.44 6.48 -14.96
N GLN A 100 7.14 6.67 -14.72
CA GLN A 100 6.63 7.42 -13.55
C GLN A 100 7.05 6.80 -12.22
N GLN A 101 7.10 5.46 -12.16
CA GLN A 101 7.54 4.74 -10.97
C GLN A 101 9.07 4.63 -10.84
N LYS A 102 9.84 5.21 -11.77
CA LYS A 102 11.33 5.14 -11.83
C LYS A 102 11.88 3.70 -11.87
N MET A 103 11.12 2.78 -12.48
CA MET A 103 11.46 1.36 -12.59
C MET A 103 12.16 1.10 -13.93
N TRP A 104 13.46 1.40 -14.00
CA TRP A 104 14.22 1.44 -15.25
C TRP A 104 14.45 0.07 -15.88
N GLU A 105 14.78 -0.94 -15.08
CA GLU A 105 15.08 -2.29 -15.57
C GLU A 105 13.85 -2.95 -16.20
N PRO A 106 12.66 -2.98 -15.56
CA PRO A 106 11.44 -3.47 -16.19
C PRO A 106 11.02 -2.65 -17.42
N LEU A 107 11.25 -1.33 -17.40
CA LEU A 107 10.98 -0.46 -18.55
C LEU A 107 11.82 -0.87 -19.75
N LEU A 108 13.13 -1.02 -19.57
CA LEU A 108 14.02 -1.45 -20.65
C LEU A 108 13.66 -2.83 -21.18
N ALA A 109 13.32 -3.77 -20.28
CA ALA A 109 12.91 -5.11 -20.69
C ALA A 109 11.68 -5.08 -21.61
N ILE A 110 10.64 -4.30 -21.25
CA ILE A 110 9.43 -4.17 -22.08
C ILE A 110 9.73 -3.47 -23.40
N LEU A 111 10.55 -2.42 -23.41
CA LEU A 111 10.94 -1.76 -24.66
C LEU A 111 11.71 -2.71 -25.57
N CYS A 112 12.62 -3.52 -25.05
CA CYS A 112 13.30 -4.56 -25.83
C CYS A 112 12.32 -5.57 -26.43
N VAL A 113 11.35 -6.06 -25.64
CA VAL A 113 10.31 -6.98 -26.12
C VAL A 113 9.50 -6.34 -27.25
N TYR A 114 9.11 -5.07 -27.10
CA TYR A 114 8.34 -4.36 -28.11
C TYR A 114 9.16 -4.14 -29.40
N LEU A 115 10.43 -3.76 -29.30
CA LEU A 115 11.30 -3.59 -30.45
C LEU A 115 11.54 -4.91 -31.20
N LEU A 116 11.82 -5.99 -30.47
CA LEU A 116 12.04 -7.31 -31.06
C LEU A 116 10.78 -7.84 -31.74
N THR A 117 9.62 -7.78 -31.08
CA THR A 117 8.37 -8.26 -31.67
C THR A 117 7.94 -7.43 -32.87
N PHE A 118 8.14 -6.10 -32.82
CA PHE A 118 7.87 -5.21 -33.95
C PHE A 118 8.76 -5.50 -35.16
N SER A 119 10.05 -5.80 -34.95
CA SER A 119 10.99 -6.10 -36.03
C SER A 119 10.70 -7.43 -36.73
N VAL A 120 10.03 -8.37 -36.04
CA VAL A 120 9.67 -9.67 -36.63
C VAL A 120 8.34 -9.60 -37.36
N ASN A 121 7.28 -9.12 -36.70
CA ASN A 121 5.95 -9.06 -37.29
C ASN A 121 5.03 -8.15 -36.49
N ILE A 122 4.24 -7.32 -37.20
CA ILE A 122 3.29 -6.39 -36.57
C ILE A 122 2.22 -7.08 -35.73
N PHE A 123 1.75 -8.26 -36.16
CA PHE A 123 0.78 -9.04 -35.39
C PHE A 123 1.37 -9.55 -34.08
N LEU A 124 2.63 -9.98 -34.09
CA LEU A 124 3.37 -10.39 -32.89
C LEU A 124 3.56 -9.21 -31.92
N PHE A 125 3.83 -8.02 -32.44
CA PHE A 125 3.90 -6.79 -31.65
C PHE A 125 2.57 -6.48 -30.96
N ILE A 126 1.45 -6.50 -31.71
CA ILE A 126 0.11 -6.28 -31.14
C ILE A 126 -0.19 -7.30 -30.05
N LEU A 127 0.11 -8.59 -30.28
CA LEU A 127 -0.06 -9.65 -29.29
C LEU A 127 0.78 -9.37 -28.04
N ALA A 128 2.03 -8.96 -28.19
CA ALA A 128 2.91 -8.62 -27.06
C ALA A 128 2.35 -7.45 -26.24
N VAL A 129 1.85 -6.40 -26.89
CA VAL A 129 1.22 -5.26 -26.21
C VAL A 129 0.01 -5.70 -25.39
N ILE A 130 -0.86 -6.54 -25.96
CA ILE A 130 -2.05 -7.08 -25.26
C ILE A 130 -1.63 -7.92 -24.05
N LEU A 131 -0.67 -8.83 -24.21
CA LEU A 131 -0.21 -9.69 -23.12
C LEU A 131 0.43 -8.88 -21.96
N VAL A 132 1.22 -7.87 -22.30
CA VAL A 132 1.79 -6.95 -21.29
C VAL A 132 0.69 -6.17 -20.57
N ALA A 133 -0.30 -5.64 -21.28
CA ALA A 133 -1.43 -4.94 -20.67
C ALA A 133 -2.23 -5.83 -19.71
N LEU A 134 -2.50 -7.09 -20.11
CA LEU A 134 -3.17 -8.08 -19.26
C LEU A 134 -2.35 -8.44 -18.02
N TYR A 135 -1.04 -8.57 -18.15
CA TYR A 135 -0.14 -8.78 -17.03
C TYR A 135 -0.21 -7.61 -16.03
N PHE A 136 -0.11 -6.36 -16.53
CA PHE A 136 -0.17 -5.18 -15.68
C PHE A 136 -1.53 -4.97 -15.01
N ARG A 137 -2.62 -5.44 -15.62
CA ARG A 137 -3.95 -5.36 -15.00
C ARG A 137 -4.01 -6.04 -13.62
N LYS A 138 -3.26 -7.13 -13.43
CA LYS A 138 -3.26 -7.87 -12.16
C LYS A 138 -1.95 -7.77 -11.38
N GLY A 139 -0.84 -7.53 -12.09
CA GLY A 139 0.51 -7.69 -11.54
C GLY A 139 1.19 -6.40 -11.08
N GLN A 140 0.60 -5.21 -11.28
CA GLN A 140 1.28 -3.94 -11.04
C GLN A 140 1.78 -3.78 -9.59
N VAL A 141 0.97 -4.14 -8.59
CA VAL A 141 1.36 -4.03 -7.16
C VAL A 141 2.46 -5.04 -6.84
N THR A 142 2.29 -6.29 -7.31
CA THR A 142 3.30 -7.34 -7.12
C THR A 142 4.61 -6.98 -7.78
N LEU A 143 4.58 -6.43 -8.99
CA LEU A 143 5.77 -5.98 -9.71
C LEU A 143 6.50 -4.88 -8.93
N ARG A 144 5.76 -3.89 -8.41
CA ARG A 144 6.36 -2.80 -7.63
C ARG A 144 6.99 -3.32 -6.33
N ARG A 145 6.29 -4.21 -5.62
CA ARG A 145 6.83 -4.87 -4.43
C ARG A 145 8.09 -5.68 -4.74
N SER A 146 8.05 -6.52 -5.79
CA SER A 146 9.21 -7.33 -6.20
C SER A 146 10.39 -6.47 -6.63
N TYR A 147 10.13 -5.35 -7.31
CA TYR A 147 11.16 -4.39 -7.67
C TYR A 147 11.79 -3.72 -6.44
N GLY A 148 10.99 -3.34 -5.46
CA GLY A 148 11.49 -2.84 -4.18
C GLY A 148 12.36 -3.87 -3.45
N MET A 149 11.94 -5.14 -3.43
CA MET A 149 12.73 -6.24 -2.86
C MET A 149 14.05 -6.46 -3.62
N PHE A 150 14.04 -6.32 -4.95
CA PHE A 150 15.26 -6.38 -5.76
C PHE A 150 16.24 -5.24 -5.41
N GLN A 151 15.73 -4.10 -4.92
CA GLN A 151 16.53 -2.98 -4.41
C GLN A 151 16.85 -3.09 -2.90
N ASP A 152 16.87 -4.30 -2.34
CA ASP A 152 17.15 -4.60 -0.93
C ASP A 152 16.18 -3.93 0.07
N ARG A 153 14.94 -3.62 -0.37
CA ARG A 153 13.89 -3.11 0.51
C ARG A 153 12.94 -4.23 0.90
N GLN A 154 12.42 -4.16 2.10
CA GLN A 154 11.45 -5.13 2.61
C GLN A 154 10.13 -4.41 2.97
N VAL A 155 9.01 -5.11 2.86
CA VAL A 155 7.73 -4.60 3.34
C VAL A 155 7.83 -4.39 4.85
N TRP A 156 7.76 -3.13 5.26
CA TRP A 156 7.91 -2.74 6.66
C TRP A 156 6.57 -2.44 7.32
N ALA A 157 5.68 -1.73 6.62
CA ALA A 157 4.36 -1.40 7.13
C ALA A 157 3.32 -1.38 6.01
N ILE A 158 2.09 -1.74 6.35
CA ILE A 158 0.89 -1.57 5.52
C ILE A 158 -0.04 -0.66 6.30
N ILE A 159 -0.43 0.47 5.71
CA ILE A 159 -1.09 1.57 6.39
C ILE A 159 -2.32 1.97 5.57
N ALA A 160 -3.43 2.28 6.24
CA ALA A 160 -4.58 2.92 5.63
C ALA A 160 -4.45 4.44 5.80
N ALA A 161 -4.45 5.20 4.69
CA ALA A 161 -4.33 6.65 4.72
C ALA A 161 -5.12 7.28 3.57
N ARG A 162 -5.48 8.56 3.70
CA ARG A 162 -6.18 9.32 2.65
C ARG A 162 -5.21 9.92 1.62
N SER A 163 -3.95 10.04 1.99
CA SER A 163 -2.92 10.60 1.12
C SER A 163 -1.53 10.03 1.41
N ASN A 164 -0.62 10.16 0.45
CA ASN A 164 0.79 9.77 0.64
C ASN A 164 1.45 10.54 1.79
N LYS A 165 1.11 11.82 1.99
CA LYS A 165 1.63 12.63 3.11
C LYS A 165 1.20 12.06 4.45
N GLU A 166 -0.07 11.70 4.60
CA GLU A 166 -0.60 11.10 5.82
C GLU A 166 0.06 9.74 6.10
N ALA A 167 0.24 8.91 5.06
CA ALA A 167 0.97 7.64 5.17
C ALA A 167 2.44 7.85 5.62
N GLN A 168 3.12 8.87 5.09
CA GLN A 168 4.47 9.22 5.52
C GLN A 168 4.51 9.72 6.98
N GLU A 169 3.52 10.49 7.41
CA GLU A 169 3.40 10.93 8.81
C GLU A 169 3.19 9.73 9.75
N MET A 170 2.35 8.77 9.35
CA MET A 170 2.18 7.53 10.11
C MET A 170 3.48 6.73 10.17
N CYS A 171 4.25 6.65 9.09
CA CYS A 171 5.57 6.02 9.09
C CYS A 171 6.53 6.71 10.07
N ARG A 172 6.55 8.06 10.11
CA ARG A 172 7.34 8.82 11.10
C ARG A 172 6.87 8.60 12.52
N ASN A 173 5.59 8.36 12.72
CA ASN A 173 5.04 8.02 14.03
C ASN A 173 5.52 6.66 14.55
N ILE A 174 5.87 5.73 13.64
CA ILE A 174 6.43 4.41 13.99
C ILE A 174 7.94 4.54 14.23
N ASP A 175 8.68 5.25 13.36
CA ASP A 175 10.11 5.47 13.49
C ASP A 175 10.46 6.91 13.05
N GLU A 176 10.84 7.78 13.99
CA GLU A 176 11.15 9.19 13.72
C GLU A 176 12.39 9.41 12.83
N LYS A 177 13.25 8.38 12.71
CA LYS A 177 14.50 8.46 11.94
C LYS A 177 14.35 8.02 10.48
N VAL A 178 13.12 7.88 10.00
CA VAL A 178 12.82 7.46 8.62
C VAL A 178 13.06 8.60 7.64
N ASN A 179 13.75 8.28 6.54
CA ASN A 179 13.90 9.13 5.36
C ASN A 179 13.04 8.60 4.23
N PHE A 180 12.40 9.49 3.46
CA PHE A 180 11.55 9.08 2.33
C PHE A 180 12.24 9.32 1.00
N ILE A 181 11.95 8.43 0.04
CA ILE A 181 12.32 8.64 -1.36
C ILE A 181 11.28 9.58 -1.96
N ASN A 182 11.73 10.73 -2.41
CA ASN A 182 10.91 11.72 -3.14
C ASN A 182 10.80 11.35 -4.62
#